data_afefb61cfd38d51e434d6555b52c9202
#
_entry.id   afefb61cfd38d51e434d6555b52c9202
#
_cell.length_a   1.000
_cell.length_b   1.000
_cell.length_c   1.000
_cell.angle_alpha   90.00
_cell.angle_beta   90.00
_cell.angle_gamma   90.00
#
_symmetry.space_group_name_H-M   'P 1'
#
loop_
_entity.id
_entity.type
_entity.pdbx_description
1 polymer ?
#
loop_
_entity_poly.entity_id
_entity_poly.type
_entity_poly.pdbx_seq_one_letter_code
_entity_poly.pdbx_strand_id
1 'polypeptide(L)'
;MATGLTKMEQMLDPEVLADMIDAEIGKAIRFAPLAEVDTTLQGQPGTTLTVPKWDYIGDAEEVAEGEPIPVTQLGFTKTTMTIKKIGKSVEITDEAILSGYGDPVGQAAKQIVQAIDHKVDADVLTALQGSTQTVTASITVDGLSKALDIFNDEDDTPTVLVLNPADASALRLDAGKTWLSATELGASRIVSGVYGEILGVQLVRSRKCPKGTGFLVREGALKIMLKRETMVETDRDKKRLINAIIANKHYGVYLYKAEKVVKITFAPSV
;
A
#
# COMPACT_ATOMS: atom_id res chain seq x y z
N MET A 1 21.90 -16.91 19.12
CA MET A 1 21.93 -16.11 20.35
C MET A 1 20.75 -15.15 20.30
N ALA A 2 19.79 -15.33 21.20
CA ALA A 2 18.59 -14.48 21.22
C ALA A 2 18.94 -13.16 21.91
N THR A 3 19.29 -12.14 21.13
CA THR A 3 19.64 -10.79 21.59
C THR A 3 18.45 -9.82 21.58
N GLY A 4 17.25 -10.32 21.79
CA GLY A 4 16.04 -9.52 21.67
C GLY A 4 15.12 -9.52 22.90
N LEU A 5 15.65 -9.83 24.09
CA LEU A 5 14.88 -9.82 25.32
C LEU A 5 14.76 -8.39 25.85
N THR A 6 13.55 -7.88 26.02
CA THR A 6 13.29 -6.59 26.66
C THR A 6 13.48 -6.75 28.18
N LYS A 7 14.53 -6.15 28.73
CA LYS A 7 14.85 -6.19 30.16
C LYS A 7 14.30 -4.96 30.87
N MET A 8 14.23 -5.03 32.21
CA MET A 8 13.78 -3.95 33.10
C MET A 8 14.53 -2.62 32.88
N GLU A 9 15.82 -2.68 32.56
CA GLU A 9 16.65 -1.50 32.25
C GLU A 9 16.26 -0.77 30.96
N GLN A 10 15.45 -1.40 30.09
CA GLN A 10 14.92 -0.85 28.84
C GLN A 10 13.51 -0.28 28.99
N MET A 11 12.91 -0.42 30.18
CA MET A 11 11.65 0.21 30.56
C MET A 11 11.97 1.55 31.20
N LEU A 12 11.61 2.62 30.56
CA LEU A 12 11.82 4.00 31.04
C LEU A 12 10.98 4.29 32.30
N ASP A 13 11.52 5.13 33.17
CA ASP A 13 10.89 5.58 34.41
C ASP A 13 9.48 6.15 34.18
N PRO A 14 8.52 5.86 35.07
CA PRO A 14 7.08 6.10 34.84
C PRO A 14 6.68 7.58 34.70
N GLU A 15 7.49 8.51 35.15
CA GLU A 15 7.08 9.93 35.29
C GLU A 15 7.06 10.74 33.98
N VAL A 16 7.63 10.23 32.89
CA VAL A 16 7.84 11.07 31.69
C VAL A 16 7.10 10.56 30.44
N LEU A 17 6.43 9.42 30.48
CA LEU A 17 6.09 8.67 29.25
C LEU A 17 4.63 8.57 28.88
N ALA A 18 3.68 9.04 29.69
CA ALA A 18 2.26 8.92 29.34
C ALA A 18 1.87 9.66 28.06
N ASP A 19 2.57 10.76 27.73
CA ASP A 19 2.25 11.62 26.58
C ASP A 19 3.11 11.38 25.32
N MET A 20 4.20 10.62 25.41
CA MET A 20 5.11 10.44 24.27
C MET A 20 4.86 9.18 23.43
N ILE A 21 4.12 8.22 23.95
CA ILE A 21 3.96 6.90 23.31
C ILE A 21 2.98 6.92 22.13
N ASP A 22 2.03 7.84 22.09
CA ASP A 22 1.06 7.92 20.97
C ASP A 22 1.57 8.72 19.75
N ALA A 23 2.65 9.48 19.89
CA ALA A 23 3.04 10.46 18.88
C ALA A 23 3.83 9.90 17.68
N GLU A 24 4.43 8.71 17.77
CA GLU A 24 5.30 8.19 16.71
C GLU A 24 4.92 6.84 16.08
N ILE A 25 3.85 6.23 16.54
CA ILE A 25 3.45 4.90 16.09
C ILE A 25 2.72 4.97 14.76
N GLY A 26 3.25 5.51 13.76
CA GLY A 26 2.48 5.29 12.58
C GLY A 26 2.85 6.13 11.39
N LYS A 27 3.77 5.65 10.62
CA LYS A 27 3.68 5.90 9.18
C LYS A 27 2.33 5.36 8.75
N ALA A 28 1.40 6.24 8.43
CA ALA A 28 0.05 5.85 8.07
C ALA A 28 0.07 4.83 6.91
N ILE A 29 -0.78 3.83 7.00
CA ILE A 29 -1.02 2.86 5.93
C ILE A 29 -1.73 3.60 4.80
N ARG A 30 -1.15 3.64 3.60
CA ARG A 30 -1.65 4.44 2.48
C ARG A 30 -1.77 3.66 1.18
N PHE A 31 -0.98 2.62 1.00
CA PHE A 31 -0.96 1.84 -0.23
C PHE A 31 -1.85 0.60 -0.15
N ALA A 32 -1.92 -0.07 1.01
CA ALA A 32 -2.75 -1.25 1.18
C ALA A 32 -4.24 -1.03 0.83
N PRO A 33 -4.87 0.12 1.20
CA PRO A 33 -6.26 0.40 0.82
C PRO A 33 -6.50 0.57 -0.70
N LEU A 34 -5.45 0.77 -1.50
CA LEU A 34 -5.55 0.86 -2.96
C LEU A 34 -5.65 -0.51 -3.64
N ALA A 35 -5.37 -1.58 -2.90
CA ALA A 35 -5.37 -2.95 -3.40
C ALA A 35 -6.67 -3.66 -3.00
N GLU A 36 -7.25 -4.38 -3.95
CA GLU A 36 -8.37 -5.28 -3.69
C GLU A 36 -7.89 -6.51 -2.92
N VAL A 37 -8.61 -6.91 -1.87
CA VAL A 37 -8.27 -8.10 -1.09
C VAL A 37 -8.97 -9.32 -1.67
N ASP A 38 -8.18 -10.29 -2.12
CA ASP A 38 -8.64 -11.56 -2.65
C ASP A 38 -8.44 -12.66 -1.60
N THR A 39 -9.53 -13.28 -1.16
CA THR A 39 -9.55 -14.34 -0.14
C THR A 39 -9.70 -15.74 -0.72
N THR A 40 -9.61 -15.91 -2.02
CA THR A 40 -9.85 -17.21 -2.73
C THR A 40 -8.98 -18.35 -2.19
N LEU A 41 -7.76 -18.06 -1.71
CA LEU A 41 -6.86 -19.06 -1.14
C LEU A 41 -7.01 -19.26 0.37
N GLN A 42 -7.94 -18.57 1.01
CA GLN A 42 -8.19 -18.75 2.44
C GLN A 42 -8.79 -20.14 2.69
N GLY A 43 -8.11 -20.94 3.51
CA GLY A 43 -8.53 -22.33 3.79
C GLY A 43 -8.22 -23.35 2.70
N GLN A 44 -7.67 -22.96 1.56
CA GLN A 44 -7.30 -23.88 0.48
C GLN A 44 -5.82 -24.31 0.57
N PRO A 45 -5.46 -25.54 0.18
CA PRO A 45 -4.06 -25.97 0.09
C PRO A 45 -3.35 -25.23 -1.05
N GLY A 46 -2.01 -25.07 -0.92
CA GLY A 46 -1.17 -24.41 -1.92
C GLY A 46 -0.60 -23.09 -1.45
N THR A 47 0.54 -22.70 -2.02
CA THR A 47 1.27 -21.46 -1.74
C THR A 47 1.40 -20.56 -2.96
N THR A 48 0.97 -21.06 -4.11
CA THR A 48 1.03 -20.33 -5.38
C THR A 48 -0.35 -20.31 -6.03
N LEU A 49 -0.72 -19.17 -6.57
CA LEU A 49 -1.87 -19.01 -7.44
C LEU A 49 -1.39 -18.60 -8.83
N THR A 50 -1.84 -19.28 -9.84
CA THR A 50 -1.64 -18.87 -11.23
C THR A 50 -2.93 -18.23 -11.73
N VAL A 51 -2.85 -16.95 -12.05
CA VAL A 51 -3.98 -16.20 -12.61
C VAL A 51 -3.75 -16.02 -14.10
N PRO A 52 -4.67 -16.53 -14.96
CA PRO A 52 -4.60 -16.26 -16.38
C PRO A 52 -5.07 -14.82 -16.65
N LYS A 53 -4.31 -14.09 -17.46
CA LYS A 53 -4.72 -12.82 -18.05
C LYS A 53 -5.01 -13.11 -19.53
N TRP A 54 -6.24 -12.91 -19.96
CA TRP A 54 -6.64 -13.09 -21.36
C TRP A 54 -6.19 -11.88 -22.18
N ASP A 55 -5.62 -12.15 -23.33
CA ASP A 55 -5.25 -11.12 -24.27
C ASP A 55 -6.46 -10.77 -25.16
N TYR A 56 -6.57 -9.49 -25.51
CA TYR A 56 -7.62 -9.04 -26.43
C TYR A 56 -7.38 -9.60 -27.83
N ILE A 57 -8.41 -10.14 -28.46
CA ILE A 57 -8.32 -10.80 -29.78
C ILE A 57 -8.29 -9.84 -30.96
N GLY A 58 -8.41 -8.53 -30.71
CA GLY A 58 -8.51 -7.49 -31.76
C GLY A 58 -9.95 -7.14 -32.11
N ASP A 59 -10.12 -6.11 -32.93
CA ASP A 59 -11.41 -5.66 -33.39
C ASP A 59 -11.96 -6.59 -34.48
N ALA A 60 -13.28 -6.57 -34.66
CA ALA A 60 -13.94 -7.34 -35.73
C ALA A 60 -13.62 -6.72 -37.11
N GLU A 61 -13.37 -7.57 -38.09
CA GLU A 61 -13.11 -7.18 -39.47
C GLU A 61 -14.40 -7.28 -40.30
N GLU A 62 -14.53 -6.42 -41.31
CA GLU A 62 -15.61 -6.51 -42.28
C GLU A 62 -15.37 -7.71 -43.20
N VAL A 63 -16.35 -8.58 -43.35
CA VAL A 63 -16.28 -9.77 -44.17
C VAL A 63 -17.23 -9.61 -45.37
N ALA A 64 -16.70 -9.80 -46.58
CA ALA A 64 -17.51 -9.73 -47.78
C ALA A 64 -18.49 -10.94 -47.90
N GLU A 65 -19.56 -10.76 -48.66
CA GLU A 65 -20.54 -11.81 -48.88
C GLU A 65 -19.91 -13.06 -49.54
N GLY A 66 -20.03 -14.19 -48.83
CA GLY A 66 -19.47 -15.47 -49.31
C GLY A 66 -18.04 -15.77 -48.84
N GLU A 67 -17.36 -14.83 -48.15
CA GLU A 67 -16.04 -15.05 -47.59
C GLU A 67 -16.12 -15.66 -46.17
N PRO A 68 -15.17 -16.52 -45.79
CA PRO A 68 -15.14 -17.10 -44.45
C PRO A 68 -14.71 -16.07 -43.41
N ILE A 69 -15.36 -16.05 -42.25
CA ILE A 69 -14.95 -15.22 -41.11
C ILE A 69 -13.56 -15.66 -40.66
N PRO A 70 -12.59 -14.72 -40.50
CA PRO A 70 -11.24 -15.04 -40.02
C PRO A 70 -11.28 -15.59 -38.58
N VAL A 71 -10.48 -16.62 -38.33
CA VAL A 71 -10.41 -17.27 -37.01
C VAL A 71 -9.17 -16.73 -36.27
N THR A 72 -9.39 -16.03 -35.17
CA THR A 72 -8.33 -15.53 -34.31
C THR A 72 -8.19 -16.45 -33.09
N GLN A 73 -6.96 -16.80 -32.73
CA GLN A 73 -6.68 -17.62 -31.56
C GLN A 73 -6.72 -16.77 -30.28
N LEU A 74 -7.47 -17.23 -29.29
CA LEU A 74 -7.49 -16.59 -27.97
C LEU A 74 -6.17 -16.89 -27.23
N GLY A 75 -5.36 -15.85 -27.01
CA GLY A 75 -4.15 -15.91 -26.23
C GLY A 75 -4.40 -15.67 -24.73
N PHE A 76 -3.52 -16.20 -23.89
CA PHE A 76 -3.50 -15.83 -22.47
C PHE A 76 -2.09 -15.85 -21.90
N THR A 77 -1.84 -14.93 -20.99
CA THR A 77 -0.59 -14.82 -20.24
C THR A 77 -0.84 -15.32 -18.81
N LYS A 78 0.09 -16.13 -18.28
CA LYS A 78 0.01 -16.64 -16.91
C LYS A 78 0.86 -15.82 -15.98
N THR A 79 0.28 -15.26 -14.93
CA THR A 79 1.01 -14.63 -13.84
C THR A 79 0.94 -15.52 -12.61
N THR A 80 2.10 -15.96 -12.12
CA THR A 80 2.19 -16.81 -10.91
C THR A 80 2.50 -15.93 -9.71
N MET A 81 1.70 -16.07 -8.68
CA MET A 81 1.83 -15.36 -7.43
C MET A 81 2.18 -16.30 -6.31
N THR A 82 3.12 -15.88 -5.47
CA THR A 82 3.58 -16.67 -4.33
C THR A 82 3.17 -16.01 -3.03
N ILE A 83 2.54 -16.78 -2.15
CA ILE A 83 2.20 -16.35 -0.80
C ILE A 83 3.44 -16.47 0.08
N LYS A 84 3.69 -15.42 0.86
CA LYS A 84 4.76 -15.38 1.85
C LYS A 84 4.19 -15.28 3.25
N LYS A 85 4.93 -15.81 4.23
CA LYS A 85 4.67 -15.64 5.65
C LYS A 85 5.47 -14.44 6.16
N ILE A 86 4.83 -13.56 6.88
CA ILE A 86 5.48 -12.55 7.71
C ILE A 86 5.09 -12.75 9.16
N GLY A 87 5.98 -12.38 10.06
CA GLY A 87 5.71 -12.45 11.50
C GLY A 87 6.63 -11.54 12.29
N LYS A 88 6.19 -11.20 13.47
CA LYS A 88 6.94 -10.43 14.46
C LYS A 88 6.64 -11.01 15.84
N SER A 89 7.65 -11.05 16.72
CA SER A 89 7.47 -11.45 18.11
C SER A 89 8.18 -10.48 19.04
N VAL A 90 7.66 -10.40 20.26
CA VAL A 90 8.25 -9.65 21.38
C VAL A 90 8.20 -10.56 22.60
N GLU A 91 9.31 -10.63 23.34
CA GLU A 91 9.41 -11.35 24.59
C GLU A 91 9.53 -10.34 25.74
N ILE A 92 8.70 -10.50 26.76
CA ILE A 92 8.64 -9.61 27.94
C ILE A 92 8.80 -10.48 29.19
N THR A 93 9.69 -10.11 30.10
CA THR A 93 9.87 -10.81 31.38
C THR A 93 8.75 -10.47 32.36
N ASP A 94 8.46 -11.37 33.31
CA ASP A 94 7.47 -11.11 34.36
C ASP A 94 7.87 -9.90 35.23
N GLU A 95 9.16 -9.70 35.49
CA GLU A 95 9.67 -8.54 36.21
C GLU A 95 9.39 -7.22 35.48
N ALA A 96 9.51 -7.20 34.15
CA ALA A 96 9.18 -6.03 33.36
C ALA A 96 7.67 -5.72 33.36
N ILE A 97 6.82 -6.75 33.40
CA ILE A 97 5.37 -6.59 33.53
C ILE A 97 4.98 -6.04 34.90
N LEU A 98 5.61 -6.56 35.97
CA LEU A 98 5.28 -6.17 37.34
C LEU A 98 5.78 -4.77 37.71
N SER A 99 6.92 -4.33 37.14
CA SER A 99 7.52 -3.02 37.41
C SER A 99 7.17 -1.96 36.35
N GLY A 100 6.66 -2.37 35.17
CA GLY A 100 6.28 -1.46 34.11
C GLY A 100 5.01 -0.67 34.41
N TYR A 101 4.96 0.59 33.95
CA TYR A 101 3.76 1.41 34.02
C TYR A 101 2.81 1.08 32.88
N GLY A 102 1.51 1.02 33.15
CA GLY A 102 0.49 0.79 32.15
C GLY A 102 0.33 -0.70 31.76
N ASP A 103 0.04 -0.95 30.47
CA ASP A 103 -0.13 -2.30 29.91
C ASP A 103 0.93 -2.58 28.84
N PRO A 104 2.13 -3.03 29.21
CA PRO A 104 3.20 -3.32 28.25
C PRO A 104 2.85 -4.49 27.30
N VAL A 105 2.03 -5.44 27.74
CA VAL A 105 1.60 -6.59 26.92
C VAL A 105 0.65 -6.14 25.82
N GLY A 106 -0.37 -5.35 26.17
CA GLY A 106 -1.30 -4.80 25.19
C GLY A 106 -0.63 -3.84 24.21
N GLN A 107 0.32 -3.04 24.69
CA GLN A 107 1.10 -2.14 23.83
C GLN A 107 2.00 -2.93 22.85
N ALA A 108 2.66 -3.97 23.30
CA ALA A 108 3.45 -4.84 22.44
C ALA A 108 2.60 -5.51 21.36
N ALA A 109 1.41 -6.02 21.71
CA ALA A 109 0.49 -6.61 20.76
C ALA A 109 0.07 -5.61 19.68
N LYS A 110 -0.29 -4.37 20.06
CA LYS A 110 -0.63 -3.30 19.10
C LYS A 110 0.54 -2.99 18.16
N GLN A 111 1.75 -2.83 18.69
CA GLN A 111 2.93 -2.53 17.87
C GLN A 111 3.29 -3.66 16.90
N ILE A 112 3.12 -4.92 17.31
CA ILE A 112 3.36 -6.07 16.45
C ILE A 112 2.39 -6.07 15.25
N VAL A 113 1.09 -5.85 15.50
CA VAL A 113 0.07 -5.77 14.43
C VAL A 113 0.38 -4.62 13.49
N GLN A 114 0.70 -3.43 14.01
CA GLN A 114 1.09 -2.29 13.20
C GLN A 114 2.36 -2.55 12.37
N ALA A 115 3.35 -3.26 12.93
CA ALA A 115 4.55 -3.63 12.19
C ALA A 115 4.24 -4.56 11.01
N ILE A 116 3.28 -5.49 11.17
CA ILE A 116 2.79 -6.36 10.11
C ILE A 116 2.11 -5.54 9.02
N ASP A 117 1.20 -4.64 9.39
CA ASP A 117 0.47 -3.80 8.45
C ASP A 117 1.41 -2.84 7.69
N HIS A 118 2.42 -2.29 8.37
CA HIS A 118 3.45 -1.50 7.71
C HIS A 118 4.27 -2.30 6.69
N LYS A 119 4.49 -3.59 6.94
CA LYS A 119 5.17 -4.47 6.00
C LYS A 119 4.30 -4.76 4.78
N VAL A 120 3.00 -5.01 4.98
CA VAL A 120 2.04 -5.17 3.87
C VAL A 120 2.05 -3.93 2.98
N ASP A 121 1.95 -2.75 3.56
CA ASP A 121 1.95 -1.47 2.85
C ASP A 121 3.27 -1.22 2.07
N ALA A 122 4.42 -1.62 2.64
CA ALA A 122 5.70 -1.54 1.95
C ALA A 122 5.80 -2.51 0.76
N ASP A 123 5.19 -3.69 0.88
CA ASP A 123 5.17 -4.67 -0.20
C ASP A 123 4.26 -4.22 -1.35
N VAL A 124 3.14 -3.54 -1.05
CA VAL A 124 2.29 -2.91 -2.07
C VAL A 124 3.06 -1.82 -2.82
N LEU A 125 3.83 -0.97 -2.12
CA LEU A 125 4.70 0.00 -2.77
C LEU A 125 5.75 -0.67 -3.67
N THR A 126 6.31 -1.78 -3.22
CA THR A 126 7.29 -2.56 -4.04
C THR A 126 6.63 -3.11 -5.30
N ALA A 127 5.39 -3.59 -5.21
CA ALA A 127 4.63 -4.04 -6.38
C ALA A 127 4.35 -2.88 -7.36
N LEU A 128 4.00 -1.69 -6.85
CA LEU A 128 3.82 -0.49 -7.67
C LEU A 128 5.09 -0.05 -8.40
N GLN A 129 6.26 -0.22 -7.77
CA GLN A 129 7.54 0.10 -8.40
C GLN A 129 7.84 -0.79 -9.63
N GLY A 130 7.23 -1.96 -9.70
CA GLY A 130 7.27 -2.87 -10.85
C GLY A 130 6.37 -2.46 -12.02
N SER A 131 5.70 -1.30 -11.99
CA SER A 131 4.89 -0.77 -13.08
C SER A 131 5.71 -0.61 -14.36
N THR A 132 5.15 -1.05 -15.49
CA THR A 132 5.77 -0.93 -16.81
C THR A 132 5.57 0.45 -17.43
N GLN A 133 4.49 1.14 -17.08
CA GLN A 133 4.21 2.49 -17.56
C GLN A 133 4.95 3.52 -16.72
N THR A 134 5.87 4.25 -17.33
CA THR A 134 6.65 5.28 -16.65
C THR A 134 6.65 6.58 -17.44
N VAL A 135 6.51 7.70 -16.73
CA VAL A 135 6.56 9.06 -17.30
C VAL A 135 7.53 9.92 -16.52
N THR A 136 8.26 10.74 -17.23
CA THR A 136 9.04 11.82 -16.63
C THR A 136 8.32 13.14 -16.89
N ALA A 137 7.92 13.84 -15.81
CA ALA A 137 7.17 15.08 -15.87
C ALA A 137 7.68 16.08 -14.82
N SER A 138 7.31 17.34 -14.95
CA SER A 138 7.50 18.34 -13.90
C SER A 138 6.44 18.18 -12.79
N ILE A 139 6.74 18.67 -11.57
CA ILE A 139 5.77 18.69 -10.47
C ILE A 139 4.80 19.85 -10.66
N THR A 140 3.95 19.75 -11.69
CA THR A 140 2.98 20.77 -12.09
C THR A 140 1.68 20.10 -12.49
N VAL A 141 0.59 20.87 -12.57
CA VAL A 141 -0.71 20.39 -13.06
C VAL A 141 -0.61 19.89 -14.50
N ASP A 142 0.17 20.57 -15.34
CA ASP A 142 0.45 20.17 -16.73
C ASP A 142 1.19 18.81 -16.79
N GLY A 143 2.15 18.61 -15.88
CA GLY A 143 2.86 17.32 -15.79
C GLY A 143 1.94 16.17 -15.34
N LEU A 144 0.97 16.46 -14.46
CA LEU A 144 -0.06 15.49 -14.05
C LEU A 144 -1.00 15.16 -15.22
N SER A 145 -1.42 16.16 -16.01
CA SER A 145 -2.24 15.96 -17.21
C SER A 145 -1.56 15.00 -18.18
N LYS A 146 -0.28 15.24 -18.50
CA LYS A 146 0.52 14.34 -19.38
C LYS A 146 0.61 12.90 -18.85
N ALA A 147 0.62 12.73 -17.52
CA ALA A 147 0.63 11.39 -16.93
C ALA A 147 -0.73 10.71 -17.02
N LEU A 148 -1.82 11.47 -16.98
CA LEU A 148 -3.19 10.95 -17.18
C LEU A 148 -3.42 10.56 -18.65
N ASP A 149 -2.88 11.31 -19.59
CA ASP A 149 -3.01 11.04 -21.04
C ASP A 149 -2.48 9.65 -21.43
N ILE A 150 -1.56 9.07 -20.64
CA ILE A 150 -1.06 7.70 -20.90
C ILE A 150 -2.14 6.65 -20.78
N PHE A 151 -3.11 6.87 -19.92
CA PHE A 151 -4.21 5.91 -19.77
C PHE A 151 -5.08 5.85 -21.04
N ASN A 152 -5.03 6.90 -21.89
CA ASN A 152 -5.78 7.01 -23.15
C ASN A 152 -7.22 6.51 -23.01
N ASP A 153 -7.88 6.97 -21.94
CA ASP A 153 -9.16 6.46 -21.50
C ASP A 153 -10.26 7.50 -21.75
N GLU A 154 -11.35 7.06 -22.28
CA GLU A 154 -12.55 7.91 -22.51
C GLU A 154 -13.43 7.99 -21.25
N ASP A 155 -13.25 7.04 -20.31
CA ASP A 155 -14.03 6.94 -19.09
C ASP A 155 -13.34 7.64 -17.91
N ASP A 156 -14.14 8.35 -17.10
CA ASP A 156 -13.67 9.06 -15.89
C ASP A 156 -13.53 8.09 -14.70
N THR A 157 -12.53 7.19 -14.77
CA THR A 157 -12.29 6.21 -13.69
C THR A 157 -11.61 6.85 -12.49
N PRO A 158 -12.07 6.55 -11.25
CA PRO A 158 -11.45 7.06 -10.03
C PRO A 158 -9.95 6.74 -9.99
N THR A 159 -9.14 7.77 -9.93
CA THR A 159 -7.68 7.67 -9.93
C THR A 159 -7.12 8.28 -8.65
N VAL A 160 -6.16 7.61 -8.07
CA VAL A 160 -5.45 8.06 -6.87
C VAL A 160 -3.98 8.30 -7.19
N LEU A 161 -3.48 9.47 -6.82
CA LEU A 161 -2.07 9.82 -6.93
C LEU A 161 -1.41 9.79 -5.56
N VAL A 162 -0.46 8.88 -5.38
CA VAL A 162 0.33 8.80 -4.15
C VAL A 162 1.68 9.47 -4.34
N LEU A 163 1.97 10.45 -3.48
CA LEU A 163 3.17 11.28 -3.54
C LEU A 163 3.87 11.38 -2.18
N ASN A 164 5.15 11.79 -2.23
CA ASN A 164 5.83 12.28 -1.04
C ASN A 164 5.17 13.59 -0.56
N PRO A 165 5.06 13.84 0.77
CA PRO A 165 4.47 15.07 1.29
C PRO A 165 5.07 16.37 0.73
N ALA A 166 6.38 16.40 0.44
CA ALA A 166 7.04 17.57 -0.15
C ALA A 166 6.56 17.80 -1.60
N ASP A 167 6.48 16.75 -2.39
CA ASP A 167 6.06 16.80 -3.80
C ASP A 167 4.55 17.13 -3.90
N ALA A 168 3.74 16.58 -3.01
CA ALA A 168 2.31 16.91 -2.92
C ALA A 168 2.08 18.40 -2.58
N SER A 169 2.91 18.97 -1.71
CA SER A 169 2.84 20.40 -1.38
C SER A 169 3.25 21.28 -2.57
N ALA A 170 4.28 20.89 -3.31
CA ALA A 170 4.72 21.59 -4.52
C ALA A 170 3.62 21.58 -5.60
N LEU A 171 3.03 20.43 -5.85
CA LEU A 171 1.93 20.27 -6.81
C LEU A 171 0.71 21.12 -6.41
N ARG A 172 0.37 21.16 -5.12
CA ARG A 172 -0.73 21.98 -4.61
C ARG A 172 -0.47 23.49 -4.77
N LEU A 173 0.77 23.94 -4.55
CA LEU A 173 1.15 25.34 -4.75
C LEU A 173 1.03 25.74 -6.23
N ASP A 174 1.41 24.85 -7.13
CA ASP A 174 1.28 25.09 -8.58
C ASP A 174 -0.19 25.13 -9.00
N ALA A 175 -1.01 24.20 -8.53
CA ALA A 175 -2.46 24.19 -8.77
C ALA A 175 -3.14 25.48 -8.23
N GLY A 176 -2.69 26.00 -7.08
CA GLY A 176 -3.18 27.25 -6.51
C GLY A 176 -2.82 28.49 -7.33
N LYS A 177 -1.76 28.45 -8.13
CA LYS A 177 -1.41 29.54 -9.06
C LYS A 177 -2.30 29.54 -10.32
N THR A 178 -2.70 28.35 -10.74
CA THR A 178 -3.43 28.14 -12.01
C THR A 178 -4.95 28.23 -11.83
N TRP A 179 -5.47 27.94 -10.63
CA TRP A 179 -6.89 27.95 -10.31
C TRP A 179 -7.24 28.91 -9.19
N LEU A 180 -7.88 30.01 -9.54
CA LEU A 180 -8.59 30.91 -8.64
C LEU A 180 -9.91 30.25 -8.23
N SER A 181 -10.06 29.91 -6.97
CA SER A 181 -11.25 29.50 -6.23
C SER A 181 -11.24 28.09 -5.63
N ALA A 182 -10.50 27.93 -4.56
CA ALA A 182 -10.57 26.73 -3.70
C ALA A 182 -11.33 27.02 -2.39
N THR A 183 -12.38 27.83 -2.39
CA THR A 183 -12.98 28.35 -1.13
C THR A 183 -14.04 27.44 -0.51
N GLU A 184 -14.65 26.50 -1.23
CA GLU A 184 -15.71 25.66 -0.66
C GLU A 184 -15.38 24.17 -0.48
N LEU A 185 -14.36 23.64 -1.14
CA LEU A 185 -13.99 22.21 -1.09
C LEU A 185 -13.02 21.85 0.03
N GLY A 186 -12.46 22.84 0.73
CA GLY A 186 -11.37 22.62 1.69
C GLY A 186 -11.79 22.05 3.05
N ALA A 187 -13.00 22.32 3.51
CA ALA A 187 -13.38 22.04 4.91
C ALA A 187 -13.84 20.58 5.16
N SER A 188 -14.50 19.94 4.20
CA SER A 188 -15.06 18.59 4.40
C SER A 188 -14.11 17.43 4.14
N ARG A 189 -12.95 17.66 3.50
CA ARG A 189 -12.01 16.62 3.06
C ARG A 189 -10.84 16.35 4.02
N ILE A 190 -10.68 17.14 5.06
CA ILE A 190 -9.61 16.95 6.07
C ILE A 190 -9.79 15.63 6.84
N VAL A 191 -11.01 15.13 6.93
CA VAL A 191 -11.37 13.94 7.74
C VAL A 191 -11.07 12.62 7.03
N SER A 192 -11.01 12.58 5.70
CA SER A 192 -10.90 11.33 4.91
C SER A 192 -9.46 10.91 4.57
N GLY A 193 -8.43 11.65 4.99
CA GLY A 193 -7.04 11.36 4.64
C GLY A 193 -6.63 11.73 3.21
N VAL A 194 -7.57 12.17 2.40
CA VAL A 194 -7.32 12.74 1.06
C VAL A 194 -6.82 14.17 1.22
N TYR A 195 -5.65 14.48 0.66
CA TYR A 195 -5.03 15.80 0.76
C TYR A 195 -5.70 16.86 -0.13
N GLY A 196 -6.35 16.43 -1.16
CA GLY A 196 -7.01 17.27 -2.15
C GLY A 196 -7.32 16.46 -3.40
N GLU A 197 -7.94 17.12 -4.37
CA GLU A 197 -8.23 16.57 -5.69
C GLU A 197 -7.79 17.58 -6.74
N ILE A 198 -7.09 17.11 -7.75
CA ILE A 198 -6.60 17.90 -8.87
C ILE A 198 -6.91 17.11 -10.13
N LEU A 199 -7.60 17.70 -11.12
CA LEU A 199 -8.02 17.04 -12.36
C LEU A 199 -8.77 15.72 -12.13
N GLY A 200 -9.67 15.65 -11.15
CA GLY A 200 -10.39 14.42 -10.82
C GLY A 200 -9.55 13.35 -10.10
N VAL A 201 -8.26 13.61 -9.84
CA VAL A 201 -7.35 12.68 -9.18
C VAL A 201 -7.25 13.00 -7.70
N GLN A 202 -7.49 11.99 -6.85
CA GLN A 202 -7.34 12.12 -5.40
C GLN A 202 -5.86 12.06 -5.00
N LEU A 203 -5.42 13.06 -4.23
CA LEU A 203 -4.03 13.15 -3.74
C LEU A 203 -3.90 12.48 -2.38
N VAL A 204 -3.02 11.50 -2.29
CA VAL A 204 -2.65 10.82 -1.04
C VAL A 204 -1.17 11.03 -0.75
N ARG A 205 -0.86 11.45 0.48
CA ARG A 205 0.53 11.68 0.91
C ARG A 205 1.08 10.47 1.63
N SER A 206 2.27 10.03 1.25
CA SER A 206 2.97 8.97 1.96
C SER A 206 4.47 9.29 2.11
N ARG A 207 4.98 9.21 3.34
CA ARG A 207 6.42 9.32 3.61
C ARG A 207 7.23 8.15 3.07
N LYS A 208 6.58 7.02 2.79
CA LYS A 208 7.21 5.83 2.21
C LYS A 208 7.51 6.03 0.72
N CYS A 209 6.78 6.92 0.04
CA CYS A 209 7.04 7.26 -1.35
C CYS A 209 8.36 8.06 -1.45
N PRO A 210 9.33 7.66 -2.30
CA PRO A 210 10.54 8.43 -2.53
C PRO A 210 10.22 9.82 -3.07
N LYS A 211 11.01 10.81 -2.67
CA LYS A 211 10.92 12.15 -3.26
C LYS A 211 11.18 12.09 -4.77
N GLY A 212 10.48 12.91 -5.53
CA GLY A 212 10.59 12.93 -6.97
C GLY A 212 9.94 11.73 -7.67
N THR A 213 9.13 10.94 -6.96
CA THR A 213 8.41 9.81 -7.55
C THR A 213 6.95 9.86 -7.11
N GLY A 214 6.05 9.63 -8.05
CA GLY A 214 4.62 9.49 -7.80
C GLY A 214 4.05 8.23 -8.45
N PHE A 215 2.93 7.75 -7.92
CA PHE A 215 2.21 6.62 -8.49
C PHE A 215 0.76 7.00 -8.71
N LEU A 216 0.34 7.03 -9.98
CA LEU A 216 -1.06 7.07 -10.35
C LEU A 216 -1.60 5.65 -10.34
N VAL A 217 -2.63 5.41 -9.56
CA VAL A 217 -3.22 4.08 -9.37
C VAL A 217 -4.72 4.17 -9.58
N ARG A 218 -5.26 3.34 -10.44
CA ARG A 218 -6.69 3.14 -10.65
C ARG A 218 -7.18 1.92 -9.89
N GLU A 219 -8.46 1.90 -9.58
CA GLU A 219 -9.11 0.78 -8.91
C GLU A 219 -8.93 -0.54 -9.67
N GLY A 220 -8.71 -1.64 -8.92
CA GLY A 220 -8.48 -2.97 -9.47
C GLY A 220 -7.11 -3.18 -10.13
N ALA A 221 -6.16 -2.23 -9.97
CA ALA A 221 -4.79 -2.38 -10.45
C ALA A 221 -3.98 -3.37 -9.62
N LEU A 222 -4.16 -3.34 -8.31
CA LEU A 222 -3.42 -4.12 -7.33
C LEU A 222 -4.34 -5.12 -6.64
N LYS A 223 -3.81 -6.30 -6.32
CA LYS A 223 -4.50 -7.28 -5.48
C LYS A 223 -3.60 -7.78 -4.35
N ILE A 224 -4.19 -7.92 -3.18
CA ILE A 224 -3.60 -8.57 -2.01
C ILE A 224 -4.28 -9.92 -1.87
N MET A 225 -3.56 -10.98 -2.15
CA MET A 225 -4.06 -12.32 -1.91
C MET A 225 -3.84 -12.69 -0.46
N LEU A 226 -4.92 -12.88 0.26
CA LEU A 226 -4.91 -13.21 1.67
C LEU A 226 -5.16 -14.72 1.84
N LYS A 227 -4.18 -15.41 2.42
CA LYS A 227 -4.33 -16.81 2.80
C LYS A 227 -4.71 -16.98 4.27
N ARG A 228 -4.15 -16.15 5.14
CA ARG A 228 -4.43 -16.13 6.57
C ARG A 228 -4.31 -14.70 7.08
N GLU A 229 -5.31 -14.24 7.78
CA GLU A 229 -5.30 -12.95 8.48
C GLU A 229 -4.24 -12.89 9.57
N THR A 230 -4.05 -11.70 10.11
CA THR A 230 -3.14 -11.50 11.23
C THR A 230 -3.64 -12.29 12.43
N MET A 231 -2.87 -13.28 12.85
CA MET A 231 -3.14 -14.08 14.05
C MET A 231 -2.12 -13.71 15.10
N VAL A 232 -2.62 -13.38 16.29
CA VAL A 232 -1.79 -13.06 17.46
C VAL A 232 -1.92 -14.20 18.44
N GLU A 233 -0.79 -14.75 18.85
CA GLU A 233 -0.68 -15.84 19.79
C GLU A 233 0.23 -15.41 20.94
N THR A 234 -0.08 -15.87 22.16
CA THR A 234 0.77 -15.66 23.32
C THR A 234 1.30 -17.01 23.80
N ASP A 235 2.60 -17.08 24.08
CA ASP A 235 3.25 -18.25 24.67
C ASP A 235 4.00 -17.85 25.93
N ARG A 236 4.00 -18.74 26.94
CA ARG A 236 4.66 -18.50 28.21
C ARG A 236 5.71 -19.55 28.51
N ASP A 237 6.97 -19.11 28.56
CA ASP A 237 8.05 -19.92 29.08
C ASP A 237 8.08 -19.87 30.61
N LYS A 238 7.54 -20.92 31.24
CA LYS A 238 7.45 -21.04 32.72
C LYS A 238 8.82 -21.19 33.40
N LYS A 239 9.86 -21.64 32.67
CA LYS A 239 11.18 -21.81 33.24
C LYS A 239 11.96 -20.50 33.29
N ARG A 240 11.75 -19.65 32.30
CA ARG A 240 12.42 -18.35 32.16
C ARG A 240 11.58 -17.19 32.65
N LEU A 241 10.30 -17.43 33.02
CA LEU A 241 9.32 -16.42 33.39
C LEU A 241 9.19 -15.31 32.33
N ILE A 242 9.06 -15.75 31.05
CA ILE A 242 8.95 -14.86 29.90
C ILE A 242 7.61 -15.09 29.23
N ASN A 243 6.94 -13.99 28.86
CA ASN A 243 5.76 -14.01 28.01
C ASN A 243 6.16 -13.59 26.60
N ALA A 244 5.95 -14.46 25.62
CA ALA A 244 6.17 -14.19 24.21
C ALA A 244 4.83 -13.85 23.54
N ILE A 245 4.79 -12.75 22.82
CA ILE A 245 3.66 -12.34 21.98
C ILE A 245 4.14 -12.46 20.53
N ILE A 246 3.43 -13.29 19.77
CA ILE A 246 3.81 -13.63 18.39
C ILE A 246 2.64 -13.31 17.48
N ALA A 247 2.87 -12.57 16.41
CA ALA A 247 1.87 -12.43 15.37
C ALA A 247 2.43 -12.82 14.01
N ASN A 248 1.58 -13.40 13.18
CA ASN A 248 1.91 -13.79 11.83
C ASN A 248 0.76 -13.55 10.85
N LYS A 249 1.10 -13.35 9.58
CA LYS A 249 0.17 -13.18 8.46
C LYS A 249 0.70 -13.88 7.22
N HIS A 250 -0.19 -14.49 6.44
CA HIS A 250 0.17 -15.13 5.17
C HIS A 250 -0.56 -14.43 4.04
N TYR A 251 0.20 -13.77 3.15
CA TYR A 251 -0.36 -13.02 2.03
C TYR A 251 0.62 -12.94 0.86
N GLY A 252 0.12 -12.54 -0.28
CA GLY A 252 0.90 -12.14 -1.44
C GLY A 252 0.37 -10.83 -2.01
N VAL A 253 1.25 -9.96 -2.49
CA VAL A 253 0.87 -8.71 -3.17
C VAL A 253 1.33 -8.80 -4.61
N TYR A 254 0.47 -8.38 -5.52
CA TYR A 254 0.81 -8.37 -6.93
C TYR A 254 0.09 -7.27 -7.71
N LEU A 255 0.72 -6.88 -8.81
CA LEU A 255 0.17 -5.97 -9.79
C LEU A 255 -0.69 -6.80 -10.77
N TYR A 256 -2.02 -6.70 -10.65
CA TYR A 256 -2.96 -7.46 -11.47
C TYR A 256 -3.08 -6.87 -12.88
N LYS A 257 -3.25 -5.55 -12.97
CA LYS A 257 -3.33 -4.82 -14.25
C LYS A 257 -2.28 -3.72 -14.28
N ALA A 258 -1.15 -3.98 -14.94
CA ALA A 258 -0.06 -3.02 -15.06
C ALA A 258 -0.47 -1.75 -15.84
N GLU A 259 -1.43 -1.87 -16.73
CA GLU A 259 -1.99 -0.78 -17.54
C GLU A 259 -2.74 0.28 -16.70
N LYS A 260 -3.18 -0.09 -15.50
CA LYS A 260 -3.88 0.78 -14.55
C LYS A 260 -2.96 1.51 -13.57
N VAL A 261 -1.65 1.40 -13.75
CA VAL A 261 -0.65 2.07 -12.90
C VAL A 261 0.37 2.80 -13.76
N VAL A 262 0.54 4.10 -13.47
CA VAL A 262 1.60 4.91 -14.07
C VAL A 262 2.54 5.40 -12.97
N LYS A 263 3.82 5.10 -13.14
CA LYS A 263 4.89 5.64 -12.31
C LYS A 263 5.36 6.97 -12.89
N ILE A 264 5.26 8.03 -12.10
CA ILE A 264 5.74 9.36 -12.49
C ILE A 264 7.10 9.58 -11.84
N THR A 265 8.08 9.96 -12.63
CA THR A 265 9.37 10.46 -12.14
C THR A 265 9.39 11.97 -12.36
N PHE A 266 9.44 12.72 -11.28
CA PHE A 266 9.47 14.18 -11.36
C PHE A 266 10.89 14.65 -11.62
N ALA A 267 11.05 15.40 -12.72
CA ALA A 267 12.29 16.10 -12.98
C ALA A 267 12.49 17.19 -11.90
N PRO A 268 13.72 17.39 -11.41
CA PRO A 268 13.98 18.51 -10.52
C PRO A 268 13.59 19.81 -11.24
N SER A 269 12.84 20.68 -10.56
CA SER A 269 12.58 22.04 -11.05
C SER A 269 13.91 22.76 -11.24
N VAL A 270 14.23 23.11 -12.49
CA VAL A 270 15.38 23.94 -12.85
C VAL A 270 15.15 25.35 -12.32
#